data_402ec36bc395193355cb7f2870a00ef3
#
_entry.id   402ec36bc395193355cb7f2870a00ef3
#
_cell.length_a   1.000
_cell.length_b   1.000
_cell.length_c   1.000
_cell.angle_alpha   90.00
_cell.angle_beta   90.00
_cell.angle_gamma   90.00
#
_symmetry.space_group_name_H-M   'P 1'
#
loop_
_entity.id
_entity.type
_entity.pdbx_description
1 polymer ?
#
loop_
_entity_poly.entity_id
_entity_poly.type
_entity_poly.pdbx_seq_one_letter_code
_entity_poly.pdbx_strand_id
1 'polypeptide(L)'
;LRSGFPVLAFYIFDSNVVPVYEKKDSRVTFIYDQLHSINLQLQKFKSSVCVKNGMTESIVKQLFSQYSVKGLYYNREYDPATIVRDTDIKTMCQKQGIPTYSFKDQVVYEFNEVLKGDGMPYTVFTPYKKKWLARFSAADIKKSVRPRNGLPAMVEPRAPLKRKLVTDLYQN
;
A
#
# COMPACT_ATOMS: atom_id res chain seq x y z
N LEU A 1 -8.93 -6.22 9.58
CA LEU A 1 -7.87 -6.81 10.40
C LEU A 1 -8.44 -7.25 11.74
N ARG A 2 -8.73 -8.55 11.91
CA ARG A 2 -9.10 -9.14 13.22
C ARG A 2 -7.91 -9.91 13.80
N SER A 3 -6.70 -9.34 13.66
CA SER A 3 -5.49 -10.02 14.13
C SER A 3 -5.33 -10.05 15.65
N GLY A 4 -6.12 -9.25 16.38
CA GLY A 4 -5.94 -9.05 17.83
C GLY A 4 -4.71 -8.22 18.20
N PHE A 5 -3.88 -7.83 17.24
CA PHE A 5 -2.70 -7.00 17.46
C PHE A 5 -2.97 -5.54 17.14
N PRO A 6 -2.30 -4.58 17.83
CA PRO A 6 -2.32 -3.18 17.45
C PRO A 6 -1.75 -2.96 16.04
N VAL A 7 -2.29 -1.97 15.32
CA VAL A 7 -1.91 -1.67 13.93
C VAL A 7 -1.09 -0.40 13.87
N LEU A 8 0.09 -0.48 13.24
CA LEU A 8 0.87 0.69 12.82
C LEU A 8 0.54 1.00 11.36
N ALA A 9 -0.08 2.16 11.10
CA ALA A 9 -0.25 2.67 9.75
C ALA A 9 1.03 3.39 9.32
N PHE A 10 1.58 3.03 8.14
CA PHE A 10 2.76 3.71 7.60
C PHE A 10 2.65 3.95 6.11
N TYR A 11 3.34 4.95 5.62
CA TYR A 11 3.51 5.29 4.22
C TYR A 11 4.99 5.60 3.94
N ILE A 12 5.49 5.14 2.81
CA ILE A 12 6.88 5.36 2.40
C ILE A 12 6.88 6.05 1.04
N PHE A 13 7.49 7.24 0.97
CA PHE A 13 7.91 7.82 -0.30
C PHE A 13 9.19 7.09 -0.72
N ASP A 14 9.04 6.09 -1.60
CA ASP A 14 10.16 5.23 -2.01
C ASP A 14 11.03 5.94 -3.03
N SER A 15 12.28 6.19 -2.67
CA SER A 15 13.25 6.87 -3.54
C SER A 15 13.62 6.10 -4.80
N ASN A 16 13.35 4.79 -4.87
CA ASN A 16 13.60 3.98 -6.06
C ASN A 16 12.43 4.00 -7.05
N VAL A 17 11.20 4.17 -6.55
CA VAL A 17 9.98 4.16 -7.36
C VAL A 17 9.62 5.58 -7.81
N VAL A 18 10.04 6.55 -7.03
CA VAL A 18 9.79 7.96 -7.28
C VAL A 18 11.11 8.62 -7.67
N PRO A 19 11.47 8.58 -8.96
CA PRO A 19 12.62 9.35 -9.42
C PRO A 19 12.32 10.83 -9.23
N VAL A 20 13.13 11.47 -8.40
CA VAL A 20 13.23 12.94 -8.26
C VAL A 20 11.92 13.66 -8.63
N TYR A 21 11.00 13.79 -7.70
CA TYR A 21 9.86 14.67 -7.90
C TYR A 21 10.38 16.10 -8.11
N GLU A 22 9.97 16.73 -9.19
CA GLU A 22 10.21 18.15 -9.37
C GLU A 22 9.62 18.93 -8.20
N LYS A 23 10.28 20.04 -7.81
CA LYS A 23 9.93 20.87 -6.63
C LYS A 23 8.49 21.39 -6.56
N LYS A 24 7.53 20.88 -7.33
CA LYS A 24 6.10 21.24 -7.32
C LYS A 24 5.25 20.11 -7.91
N ASP A 25 5.66 18.85 -7.76
CA ASP A 25 4.84 17.75 -8.28
C ASP A 25 3.50 17.68 -7.53
N SER A 26 2.43 17.94 -8.27
CA SER A 26 1.06 17.94 -7.74
C SER A 26 0.64 16.56 -7.15
N ARG A 27 1.26 15.47 -7.62
CA ARG A 27 1.01 14.12 -7.10
C ARG A 27 1.50 14.00 -5.66
N VAL A 28 2.69 14.54 -5.36
CA VAL A 28 3.24 14.54 -4.00
C VAL A 28 2.39 15.37 -3.07
N THR A 29 1.99 16.56 -3.51
CA THR A 29 1.09 17.44 -2.75
C THR A 29 -0.23 16.74 -2.45
N PHE A 30 -0.84 16.12 -3.45
CA PHE A 30 -2.09 15.37 -3.29
C PHE A 30 -1.94 14.21 -2.27
N ILE A 31 -0.90 13.39 -2.41
CA ILE A 31 -0.64 12.27 -1.49
C ILE A 31 -0.45 12.81 -0.06
N TYR A 32 0.32 13.87 0.09
CA TYR A 32 0.54 14.48 1.40
C TYR A 32 -0.76 14.97 2.04
N ASP A 33 -1.61 15.68 1.30
CA ASP A 33 -2.89 16.17 1.79
C ASP A 33 -3.81 15.02 2.21
N GLN A 34 -3.81 13.90 1.46
CA GLN A 34 -4.54 12.71 1.84
C GLN A 34 -3.98 12.07 3.12
N LEU A 35 -2.66 11.93 3.24
CA LEU A 35 -2.01 11.42 4.44
C LEU A 35 -2.29 12.32 5.65
N HIS A 36 -2.30 13.64 5.46
CA HIS A 36 -2.66 14.59 6.51
C HIS A 36 -4.13 14.41 6.96
N SER A 37 -5.05 14.27 6.02
CA SER A 37 -6.46 14.01 6.31
C SER A 37 -6.65 12.69 7.09
N ILE A 38 -5.98 11.61 6.68
CA ILE A 38 -5.99 10.33 7.40
C ILE A 38 -5.40 10.50 8.80
N ASN A 39 -4.31 11.25 8.93
CA ASN A 39 -3.65 11.50 10.21
C ASN A 39 -4.59 12.21 11.20
N LEU A 40 -5.34 13.23 10.75
CA LEU A 40 -6.35 13.90 11.59
C LEU A 40 -7.45 12.95 12.07
N GLN A 41 -7.83 11.96 11.26
CA GLN A 41 -8.79 10.93 11.65
C GLN A 41 -8.20 9.98 12.70
N LEU A 42 -6.92 9.56 12.53
CA LEU A 42 -6.24 8.67 13.45
C LEU A 42 -5.96 9.31 14.83
N GLN A 43 -5.76 10.62 14.88
CA GLN A 43 -5.58 11.36 16.14
C GLN A 43 -6.74 11.16 17.12
N LYS A 44 -7.97 10.97 16.61
CA LYS A 44 -9.14 10.64 17.44
C LYS A 44 -8.98 9.31 18.20
N PHE A 45 -8.08 8.45 17.73
CA PHE A 45 -7.75 7.15 18.32
C PHE A 45 -6.36 7.15 18.96
N LYS A 46 -5.81 8.33 19.29
CA LYS A 46 -4.46 8.51 19.84
C LYS A 46 -3.37 7.84 18.98
N SER A 47 -3.53 7.91 17.67
CA SER A 47 -2.58 7.36 16.69
C SER A 47 -2.29 8.36 15.58
N SER A 48 -1.33 8.02 14.73
CA SER A 48 -0.96 8.80 13.55
C SER A 48 -0.39 7.90 12.45
N VAL A 49 -0.27 8.44 11.23
CA VAL A 49 0.44 7.75 10.14
C VAL A 49 1.95 7.97 10.33
N CYS A 50 2.71 6.88 10.29
CA CYS A 50 4.17 6.93 10.21
C CYS A 50 4.57 7.17 8.75
N VAL A 51 5.02 8.36 8.41
CA VAL A 51 5.47 8.69 7.05
C VAL A 51 6.99 8.74 7.03
N LYS A 52 7.58 8.06 6.04
CA LYS A 52 9.01 7.97 5.83
C LYS A 52 9.37 8.29 4.38
N ASN A 53 10.61 8.70 4.15
CA ASN A 53 11.20 8.89 2.83
C ASN A 53 12.49 8.06 2.72
N GLY A 54 12.68 7.38 1.61
CA GLY A 54 13.87 6.58 1.32
C GLY A 54 13.55 5.22 0.75
N MET A 55 14.55 4.35 0.69
CA MET A 55 14.41 2.98 0.18
C MET A 55 13.48 2.15 1.06
N THR A 56 12.41 1.62 0.47
CA THR A 56 11.37 0.88 1.21
C THR A 56 11.94 -0.28 2.03
N GLU A 57 12.86 -1.06 1.47
CA GLU A 57 13.48 -2.19 2.18
C GLU A 57 14.20 -1.74 3.47
N SER A 58 14.98 -0.67 3.39
CA SER A 58 15.72 -0.14 4.55
C SER A 58 14.77 0.37 5.64
N ILE A 59 13.70 1.06 5.22
CA ILE A 59 12.69 1.59 6.15
C ILE A 59 11.91 0.46 6.81
N VAL A 60 11.50 -0.56 6.05
CA VAL A 60 10.79 -1.73 6.61
C VAL A 60 11.68 -2.47 7.61
N LYS A 61 12.98 -2.66 7.31
CA LYS A 61 13.95 -3.22 8.27
C LYS A 61 14.02 -2.38 9.56
N GLN A 62 14.07 -1.06 9.43
CA GLN A 62 14.07 -0.16 10.58
C GLN A 62 12.80 -0.28 11.40
N LEU A 63 11.63 -0.37 10.76
CA LEU A 63 10.35 -0.57 11.46
C LEU A 63 10.34 -1.92 12.20
N PHE A 64 10.85 -2.97 11.60
CA PHE A 64 10.92 -4.29 12.23
C PHE A 64 11.85 -4.33 13.44
N SER A 65 12.93 -3.54 13.44
CA SER A 65 13.80 -3.40 14.61
C SER A 65 13.20 -2.56 15.74
N GLN A 66 12.27 -1.65 15.40
CA GLN A 66 11.63 -0.77 16.38
C GLN A 66 10.37 -1.37 17.01
N TYR A 67 9.72 -2.28 16.30
CA TYR A 67 8.43 -2.87 16.70
C TYR A 67 8.48 -4.39 16.58
N SER A 68 7.84 -5.09 17.51
CA SER A 68 7.65 -6.56 17.43
C SER A 68 6.57 -6.90 16.41
N VAL A 69 6.90 -6.76 15.12
CA VAL A 69 5.96 -6.94 14.01
C VAL A 69 5.50 -8.39 13.92
N LYS A 70 4.17 -8.60 13.89
CA LYS A 70 3.52 -9.92 13.80
C LYS A 70 2.95 -10.22 12.41
N GLY A 71 2.93 -9.23 11.52
CA GLY A 71 2.48 -9.41 10.14
C GLY A 71 2.54 -8.10 9.38
N LEU A 72 2.80 -8.19 8.08
CA LEU A 72 2.81 -7.06 7.15
C LEU A 72 1.62 -7.15 6.21
N TYR A 73 0.86 -6.06 6.09
CA TYR A 73 -0.35 -5.96 5.27
C TYR A 73 -0.19 -4.82 4.27
N TYR A 74 -0.41 -5.08 2.99
CA TYR A 74 -0.30 -4.06 1.94
C TYR A 74 -1.19 -4.38 0.74
N ASN A 75 -1.50 -3.37 -0.05
CA ASN A 75 -2.18 -3.55 -1.32
C ASN A 75 -1.16 -3.77 -2.43
N ARG A 76 -1.49 -4.65 -3.38
CA ARG A 76 -0.63 -4.92 -4.54
C ARG A 76 -0.67 -3.74 -5.51
N GLU A 77 0.47 -3.45 -6.07
CA GLU A 77 0.63 -2.56 -7.22
C GLU A 77 1.04 -3.38 -8.45
N TYR A 78 0.91 -2.79 -9.64
CA TYR A 78 1.06 -3.52 -10.92
C TYR A 78 2.17 -2.94 -11.80
N ASP A 79 2.83 -1.91 -11.34
CA ASP A 79 4.04 -1.39 -11.99
C ASP A 79 5.21 -2.35 -11.78
N PRO A 80 6.04 -2.64 -12.81
CA PRO A 80 7.13 -3.59 -12.71
C PRO A 80 8.10 -3.31 -11.57
N ALA A 81 8.46 -2.05 -11.31
CA ALA A 81 9.38 -1.70 -10.23
C ALA A 81 8.77 -1.97 -8.85
N THR A 82 7.47 -1.72 -8.69
CA THR A 82 6.76 -1.98 -7.44
C THR A 82 6.56 -3.47 -7.20
N ILE A 83 6.37 -4.27 -8.25
CA ILE A 83 6.30 -5.75 -8.14
C ILE A 83 7.63 -6.32 -7.64
N VAL A 84 8.77 -5.83 -8.15
CA VAL A 84 10.10 -6.23 -7.68
C VAL A 84 10.26 -5.87 -6.21
N ARG A 85 10.01 -4.62 -5.84
CA ARG A 85 10.04 -4.15 -4.46
C ARG A 85 9.20 -5.03 -3.52
N ASP A 86 7.96 -5.31 -3.89
CA ASP A 86 7.04 -6.10 -3.06
C ASP A 86 7.52 -7.55 -2.90
N THR A 87 8.16 -8.10 -3.94
CA THR A 87 8.78 -9.43 -3.91
C THR A 87 9.96 -9.47 -2.95
N ASP A 88 10.82 -8.44 -2.97
CA ASP A 88 11.97 -8.33 -2.08
C ASP A 88 11.55 -8.18 -0.62
N ILE A 89 10.54 -7.32 -0.35
CA ILE A 89 9.95 -7.17 0.98
C ILE A 89 9.34 -8.48 1.48
N LYS A 90 8.60 -9.20 0.63
CA LYS A 90 8.03 -10.51 0.99
C LYS A 90 9.13 -11.52 1.34
N THR A 91 10.19 -11.57 0.55
CA THR A 91 11.34 -12.46 0.80
C THR A 91 12.04 -12.12 2.12
N MET A 92 12.22 -10.82 2.39
CA MET A 92 12.79 -10.36 3.65
C MET A 92 11.92 -10.75 4.86
N CYS A 93 10.59 -10.58 4.75
CA CYS A 93 9.65 -10.97 5.79
C CYS A 93 9.70 -12.49 6.05
N GLN A 94 9.75 -13.30 4.99
CA GLN A 94 9.86 -14.77 5.10
C GLN A 94 11.11 -15.19 5.87
N LYS A 95 12.26 -14.56 5.59
CA LYS A 95 13.52 -14.84 6.30
C LYS A 95 13.45 -14.52 7.80
N GLN A 96 12.54 -13.63 8.21
CA GLN A 96 12.34 -13.24 9.60
C GLN A 96 11.11 -13.92 10.24
N GLY A 97 10.46 -14.86 9.55
CA GLY A 97 9.26 -15.53 10.04
C GLY A 97 8.04 -14.61 10.17
N ILE A 98 8.02 -13.46 9.45
CA ILE A 98 6.92 -12.49 9.49
C ILE A 98 5.97 -12.78 8.32
N PRO A 99 4.70 -13.18 8.58
CA PRO A 99 3.72 -13.40 7.54
C PRO A 99 3.37 -12.10 6.79
N THR A 100 3.21 -12.21 5.47
CA THR A 100 2.79 -11.10 4.60
C THR A 100 1.41 -11.36 4.01
N TYR A 101 0.58 -10.33 3.99
CA TYR A 101 -0.78 -10.36 3.45
C TYR A 101 -0.94 -9.25 2.42
N SER A 102 -1.05 -9.62 1.15
CA SER A 102 -1.25 -8.67 0.05
C SER A 102 -2.67 -8.76 -0.49
N PHE A 103 -3.27 -7.62 -0.78
CA PHE A 103 -4.65 -7.51 -1.22
C PHE A 103 -4.77 -6.81 -2.57
N LYS A 104 -5.77 -7.20 -3.33
CA LYS A 104 -6.19 -6.52 -4.56
C LYS A 104 -6.92 -5.23 -4.18
N ASP A 105 -6.57 -4.12 -4.81
CA ASP A 105 -7.17 -2.81 -4.54
C ASP A 105 -7.46 -2.01 -5.82
N GLN A 106 -6.46 -1.83 -6.69
CA GLN A 106 -6.55 -0.95 -7.86
C GLN A 106 -7.35 -1.54 -9.04
N VAL A 107 -7.56 -2.86 -9.07
CA VAL A 107 -8.17 -3.56 -10.19
C VAL A 107 -9.34 -4.44 -9.75
N VAL A 108 -10.35 -4.57 -10.60
CA VAL A 108 -11.44 -5.53 -10.36
C VAL A 108 -10.94 -6.96 -10.56
N TYR A 109 -10.18 -7.19 -11.62
CA TYR A 109 -9.57 -8.49 -11.92
C TYR A 109 -8.07 -8.38 -12.04
N GLU A 110 -7.34 -9.35 -11.48
CA GLU A 110 -5.90 -9.52 -11.62
C GLU A 110 -5.52 -9.87 -13.07
N PHE A 111 -4.25 -9.69 -13.42
CA PHE A 111 -3.72 -9.96 -14.76
C PHE A 111 -3.95 -11.40 -15.22
N ASN A 112 -4.09 -12.35 -14.32
CA ASN A 112 -4.32 -13.78 -14.59
C ASN A 112 -5.79 -14.20 -14.38
N GLU A 113 -6.69 -13.29 -14.10
CA GLU A 113 -8.11 -13.61 -13.89
C GLU A 113 -8.95 -13.53 -15.15
N VAL A 114 -8.51 -12.81 -16.20
CA VAL A 114 -9.19 -12.69 -17.49
C VAL A 114 -8.25 -13.11 -18.62
N LEU A 115 -8.25 -14.40 -18.92
CA LEU A 115 -7.37 -15.03 -19.91
C LEU A 115 -8.16 -15.58 -21.09
N LYS A 116 -7.47 -15.84 -22.21
CA LYS A 116 -7.99 -16.61 -23.34
C LYS A 116 -8.27 -18.06 -22.94
N GLY A 117 -8.91 -18.82 -23.83
CA GLY A 117 -9.18 -20.24 -23.61
C GLY A 117 -7.93 -21.13 -23.51
N ASP A 118 -6.82 -20.67 -24.06
CA ASP A 118 -5.48 -21.31 -23.97
C ASP A 118 -4.68 -20.91 -22.73
N GLY A 119 -5.27 -20.09 -21.83
CA GLY A 119 -4.62 -19.59 -20.64
C GLY A 119 -3.67 -18.41 -20.85
N MET A 120 -3.54 -17.91 -22.07
CA MET A 120 -2.67 -16.77 -22.41
C MET A 120 -3.38 -15.44 -22.25
N PRO A 121 -2.65 -14.35 -21.97
CA PRO A 121 -3.20 -12.99 -21.91
C PRO A 121 -3.77 -12.55 -23.26
N TYR A 122 -4.78 -11.71 -23.23
CA TYR A 122 -5.27 -11.02 -24.42
C TYR A 122 -4.28 -9.95 -24.86
N THR A 123 -3.95 -9.94 -26.15
CA THR A 123 -3.12 -8.91 -26.78
C THR A 123 -3.96 -7.85 -27.50
N VAL A 124 -5.26 -8.09 -27.68
CA VAL A 124 -6.21 -7.21 -28.38
C VAL A 124 -7.31 -6.81 -27.38
N PHE A 125 -7.62 -5.52 -27.34
CA PHE A 125 -8.57 -4.95 -26.38
C PHE A 125 -10.00 -5.46 -26.52
N THR A 126 -10.52 -5.55 -27.76
CA THR A 126 -11.94 -5.88 -28.00
C THR A 126 -12.35 -7.25 -27.44
N PRO A 127 -11.65 -8.35 -27.72
CA PRO A 127 -11.98 -9.65 -27.13
C PRO A 127 -11.72 -9.67 -25.61
N TYR A 128 -10.70 -8.98 -25.13
CA TYR A 128 -10.47 -8.80 -23.69
C TYR A 128 -11.67 -8.15 -23.01
N LYS A 129 -12.11 -6.99 -23.54
CA LYS A 129 -13.27 -6.25 -23.02
C LYS A 129 -14.53 -7.13 -22.98
N LYS A 130 -14.81 -7.89 -24.05
CA LYS A 130 -15.98 -8.79 -24.11
C LYS A 130 -15.91 -9.85 -22.99
N LYS A 131 -14.76 -10.48 -22.81
CA LYS A 131 -14.55 -11.48 -21.76
C LYS A 131 -14.64 -10.89 -20.37
N TRP A 132 -14.04 -9.70 -20.19
CA TRP A 132 -14.07 -8.96 -18.93
C TRP A 132 -15.51 -8.61 -18.53
N LEU A 133 -16.30 -8.03 -19.44
CA LEU A 133 -17.69 -7.66 -19.18
C LEU A 133 -18.58 -8.88 -18.96
N ALA A 134 -18.37 -9.98 -19.66
CA ALA A 134 -19.12 -11.23 -19.45
C ALA A 134 -18.88 -11.84 -18.07
N ARG A 135 -17.71 -11.57 -17.46
CA ARG A 135 -17.38 -12.02 -16.10
C ARG A 135 -17.86 -11.05 -15.03
N PHE A 136 -17.96 -9.76 -15.36
CA PHE A 136 -18.23 -8.70 -14.40
C PHE A 136 -19.64 -8.81 -13.81
N SER A 137 -19.72 -8.75 -12.49
CA SER A 137 -20.98 -8.74 -11.75
C SER A 137 -20.98 -7.66 -10.66
N ALA A 138 -22.16 -7.24 -10.22
CA ALA A 138 -22.30 -6.30 -9.11
C ALA A 138 -21.68 -6.83 -7.79
N ALA A 139 -21.52 -8.15 -7.66
CA ALA A 139 -20.86 -8.76 -6.50
C ALA A 139 -19.35 -8.45 -6.46
N ASP A 140 -18.73 -8.21 -7.62
CA ASP A 140 -17.29 -7.88 -7.69
C ASP A 140 -16.99 -6.50 -7.10
N ILE A 141 -17.93 -5.56 -7.16
CA ILE A 141 -17.83 -4.23 -6.55
C ILE A 141 -18.09 -4.29 -5.03
N LYS A 142 -18.98 -5.18 -4.59
CA LYS A 142 -19.38 -5.27 -3.18
C LYS A 142 -18.33 -5.91 -2.27
N LYS A 143 -17.24 -6.44 -2.83
CA LYS A 143 -16.17 -7.11 -2.04
C LYS A 143 -15.31 -6.15 -1.21
N SER A 144 -15.39 -4.83 -1.42
CA SER A 144 -14.76 -3.84 -0.53
C SER A 144 -15.57 -3.71 0.77
N VAL A 145 -15.30 -4.59 1.71
CA VAL A 145 -15.96 -4.55 3.03
C VAL A 145 -15.33 -3.44 3.85
N ARG A 146 -16.07 -2.35 4.07
CA ARG A 146 -15.70 -1.39 5.12
C ARG A 146 -15.80 -2.08 6.49
N PRO A 147 -14.81 -1.93 7.38
CA PRO A 147 -14.92 -2.48 8.72
C PRO A 147 -16.14 -1.89 9.42
N ARG A 148 -17.09 -2.75 9.80
CA ARG A 148 -18.35 -2.33 10.43
C ARG A 148 -18.19 -1.93 11.91
N ASN A 149 -17.09 -2.32 12.55
CA ASN A 149 -16.94 -2.30 14.00
C ASN A 149 -15.77 -1.40 14.49
N GLY A 150 -15.53 -0.27 13.83
CA GLY A 150 -14.48 0.67 14.23
C GLY A 150 -13.06 0.23 13.80
N LEU A 151 -12.09 1.04 14.19
CA LEU A 151 -10.69 0.75 13.92
C LEU A 151 -10.15 -0.24 14.98
N PRO A 152 -9.20 -1.13 14.58
CA PRO A 152 -8.47 -1.94 15.55
C PRO A 152 -7.67 -1.05 16.51
N ALA A 153 -7.15 -1.62 17.59
CA ALA A 153 -6.19 -0.91 18.43
C ALA A 153 -5.03 -0.39 17.57
N MET A 154 -4.71 0.89 17.69
CA MET A 154 -3.69 1.54 16.85
C MET A 154 -2.44 1.79 17.69
N VAL A 155 -1.29 1.71 17.04
CA VAL A 155 0.00 2.08 17.65
C VAL A 155 0.25 3.56 17.37
N GLU A 156 0.64 4.32 18.39
CA GLU A 156 1.20 5.64 18.20
C GLU A 156 2.63 5.49 17.65
N PRO A 157 2.94 5.96 16.42
CA PRO A 157 4.28 5.84 15.87
C PRO A 157 5.26 6.74 16.62
N ARG A 158 6.49 6.28 16.84
CA ARG A 158 7.56 7.06 17.50
C ARG A 158 7.93 8.34 16.75
N ALA A 159 7.60 8.41 15.45
CA ALA A 159 7.79 9.61 14.62
C ALA A 159 6.48 9.89 13.87
N PRO A 160 5.54 10.64 14.45
CA PRO A 160 4.29 11.01 13.80
C PRO A 160 4.53 11.95 12.61
N LEU A 161 3.54 12.03 11.72
CA LEU A 161 3.55 12.94 10.58
C LEU A 161 3.66 14.40 11.07
N LYS A 162 4.76 15.07 10.74
CA LYS A 162 4.96 16.49 11.01
C LYS A 162 4.77 17.28 9.69
N ARG A 163 4.15 18.46 9.76
CA ARG A 163 3.91 19.35 8.62
C ARG A 163 5.18 19.71 7.84
N LYS A 164 6.34 19.63 8.47
CA LYS A 164 7.65 19.95 7.89
C LYS A 164 8.14 18.89 6.86
N LEU A 165 7.54 17.70 6.83
CA LEU A 165 8.02 16.60 5.99
C LEU A 165 7.91 16.89 4.48
N VAL A 166 7.00 17.77 4.04
CA VAL A 166 6.84 18.11 2.62
C VAL A 166 8.00 18.95 2.12
N THR A 167 8.47 19.91 2.94
CA THR A 167 9.65 20.71 2.59
C THR A 167 10.90 19.85 2.52
N ASP A 168 11.02 18.83 3.39
CA ASP A 168 12.18 17.94 3.43
C ASP A 168 12.20 16.95 2.24
N LEU A 169 11.04 16.62 1.64
CA LEU A 169 10.95 15.79 0.43
C LEU A 169 11.52 16.49 -0.82
N TYR A 170 11.64 17.81 -0.79
CA TYR A 170 12.11 18.64 -1.90
C TYR A 170 13.51 19.23 -1.69
N GLN A 171 14.19 18.94 -0.58
CA GLN A 171 15.48 19.55 -0.22
C GLN A 171 16.71 18.68 -0.53
N ASN A 172 16.55 17.54 -1.23
CA ASN A 172 17.69 16.70 -1.69
C ASN A 172 17.85 16.78 -3.19
#